data_038b84f9d7d58e3cfd1e20a91c40fed8
#
_entry.id   038b84f9d7d58e3cfd1e20a91c40fed8
#
_cell.length_a   1.000
_cell.length_b   1.000
_cell.length_c   1.000
_cell.angle_alpha   90.00
_cell.angle_beta   90.00
_cell.angle_gamma   90.00
#
_symmetry.space_group_name_H-M   'P 1'
#
loop_
_entity.id
_entity.type
_entity.pdbx_description
1 polymer ?
#
loop_
_entity_poly.entity_id
_entity_poly.type
_entity_poly.pdbx_seq_one_letter_code
_entity_poly.pdbx_strand_id
1 'polypeptide(L)'
;MLHRAMTRSDLVARLADRFPQLTQRDTEFAVKTILDAMADALARGHRIEIRGFGSFSITRRPPRVGRNPRSGAQVLVPEKLVPHFKPGKALREAVDHPEAPAA
;
A
#
# COMPACT_ATOMS: atom_id res chain seq x y z
N MET A 1 -17.53 -7.86 13.76
CA MET A 1 -18.02 -7.26 12.51
C MET A 1 -16.98 -7.36 11.43
N LEU A 2 -17.38 -7.84 10.28
CA LEU A 2 -16.47 -7.91 9.13
C LEU A 2 -16.48 -6.60 8.38
N HIS A 3 -15.29 -6.11 8.06
CA HIS A 3 -15.12 -4.89 7.27
C HIS A 3 -14.67 -5.26 5.87
N ARG A 4 -15.37 -4.74 4.89
CA ARG A 4 -15.00 -4.94 3.51
C ARG A 4 -13.73 -4.11 3.21
N ALA A 5 -12.81 -4.70 2.48
CA ALA A 5 -11.63 -3.98 2.03
C ALA A 5 -12.04 -2.84 1.08
N MET A 6 -11.35 -1.71 1.19
CA MET A 6 -11.49 -0.65 0.20
C MET A 6 -10.71 -1.05 -1.04
N THR A 7 -11.40 -1.22 -2.14
CA THR A 7 -10.77 -1.56 -3.41
C THR A 7 -10.37 -0.30 -4.17
N ARG A 8 -9.62 -0.50 -5.25
CA ARG A 8 -9.27 0.62 -6.13
C ARG A 8 -10.53 1.28 -6.71
N SER A 9 -11.54 0.49 -7.04
CA SER A 9 -12.82 1.03 -7.52
C SER A 9 -13.49 1.90 -6.47
N ASP A 10 -13.41 1.51 -5.20
CA ASP A 10 -13.95 2.32 -4.11
C ASP A 10 -13.23 3.65 -3.98
N LEU A 11 -11.92 3.64 -4.16
CA LEU A 11 -11.12 4.86 -4.13
C LEU A 11 -11.50 5.79 -5.27
N VAL A 12 -11.69 5.26 -6.46
CA VAL A 12 -12.16 6.02 -7.62
C VAL A 12 -13.52 6.65 -7.34
N ALA A 13 -14.45 5.89 -6.76
CA ALA A 13 -15.77 6.39 -6.43
C ALA A 13 -15.72 7.55 -5.43
N ARG A 14 -14.89 7.43 -4.40
CA ARG A 14 -14.72 8.51 -3.41
C ARG A 14 -14.14 9.77 -4.04
N LEU A 15 -13.17 9.61 -4.93
CA LEU A 15 -12.57 10.73 -5.64
C LEU A 15 -13.58 11.40 -6.55
N ALA A 16 -14.39 10.61 -7.25
CA ALA A 16 -15.43 11.14 -8.12
C ALA A 16 -16.46 11.97 -7.34
N ASP A 17 -16.81 11.54 -6.14
CA ASP A 17 -17.74 12.28 -5.30
C ASP A 17 -17.18 13.65 -4.89
N ARG A 18 -15.88 13.75 -4.69
CA ARG A 18 -15.25 15.00 -4.27
C ARG A 18 -14.98 15.95 -5.44
N PHE A 19 -14.91 15.42 -6.66
CA PHE A 19 -14.58 16.18 -7.85
C PHE A 19 -15.60 15.88 -8.95
N PRO A 20 -16.87 16.33 -8.75
CA PRO A 20 -17.93 16.00 -9.70
C PRO A 20 -17.73 16.59 -11.08
N GLN A 21 -16.83 17.57 -11.23
CA GLN A 21 -16.50 18.14 -12.52
C GLN A 21 -15.64 17.21 -13.39
N LEU A 22 -15.03 16.19 -12.78
CA LEU A 22 -14.25 15.20 -13.52
C LEU A 22 -15.17 14.09 -14.04
N THR A 23 -14.86 13.57 -15.24
CA THR A 23 -15.55 12.40 -15.73
C THR A 23 -15.10 11.15 -14.96
N GLN A 24 -15.89 10.11 -15.00
CA GLN A 24 -15.52 8.81 -14.44
C GLN A 24 -14.17 8.35 -15.00
N ARG A 25 -14.00 8.50 -16.29
CA ARG A 25 -12.77 8.11 -16.99
C ARG A 25 -11.57 8.90 -16.49
N ASP A 26 -11.71 10.21 -16.31
CA ASP A 26 -10.62 11.05 -15.78
C ASP A 26 -10.24 10.66 -14.36
N THR A 27 -11.24 10.34 -13.55
CA THR A 27 -11.01 9.93 -12.17
C THR A 27 -10.28 8.60 -12.11
N GLU A 28 -10.68 7.64 -12.91
CA GLU A 28 -10.00 6.35 -13.00
C GLU A 28 -8.55 6.52 -13.45
N PHE A 29 -8.35 7.38 -14.45
CA PHE A 29 -7.01 7.66 -14.96
C PHE A 29 -6.13 8.31 -13.91
N ALA A 30 -6.68 9.24 -13.14
CA ALA A 30 -5.91 9.91 -12.07
C ALA A 30 -5.45 8.92 -11.00
N VAL A 31 -6.34 8.06 -10.53
CA VAL A 31 -6.00 7.05 -9.52
C VAL A 31 -4.95 6.10 -10.07
N LYS A 32 -5.16 5.61 -11.29
CA LYS A 32 -4.20 4.71 -11.93
C LYS A 32 -2.82 5.36 -12.06
N THR A 33 -2.78 6.61 -12.48
CA THR A 33 -1.52 7.35 -12.68
C THR A 33 -0.75 7.47 -11.36
N ILE A 34 -1.44 7.80 -10.27
CA ILE A 34 -0.78 7.91 -8.96
C ILE A 34 -0.22 6.57 -8.52
N LEU A 35 -1.02 5.51 -8.60
CA LEU A 35 -0.59 4.19 -8.16
C LEU A 35 0.55 3.64 -9.02
N ASP A 36 0.47 3.84 -10.34
CA ASP A 36 1.53 3.42 -11.25
C ASP A 36 2.84 4.18 -10.98
N ALA A 37 2.76 5.47 -10.69
CA ALA A 37 3.94 6.27 -10.37
C ALA A 37 4.61 5.78 -9.09
N MET A 38 3.80 5.44 -8.07
CA MET A 38 4.31 4.91 -6.81
C MET A 38 4.94 3.54 -7.01
N ALA A 39 4.29 2.67 -7.76
CA ALA A 39 4.81 1.34 -8.04
C ALA A 39 6.13 1.42 -8.80
N ASP A 40 6.22 2.29 -9.79
CA ASP A 40 7.45 2.49 -10.57
C ASP A 40 8.59 3.00 -9.70
N ALA A 41 8.31 3.97 -8.83
CA ALA A 41 9.32 4.53 -7.94
C ALA A 41 9.89 3.45 -7.01
N LEU A 42 9.01 2.64 -6.42
CA LEU A 42 9.43 1.55 -5.54
C LEU A 42 10.19 0.47 -6.29
N ALA A 43 9.76 0.15 -7.51
CA ALA A 43 10.46 -0.84 -8.33
C ALA A 43 11.89 -0.40 -8.65
N ARG A 44 12.14 0.90 -8.70
CA ARG A 44 13.47 1.46 -8.90
C ARG A 44 14.25 1.64 -7.60
N GLY A 45 13.68 1.22 -6.48
CA GLY A 45 14.34 1.33 -5.17
C GLY A 45 14.22 2.69 -4.52
N HIS A 46 13.34 3.55 -5.01
CA HIS A 46 13.14 4.86 -4.45
C HIS A 46 12.19 4.80 -3.25
N ARG A 47 12.48 5.62 -2.26
CA ARG A 47 11.60 5.79 -1.12
C ARG A 47 10.53 6.83 -1.47
N ILE A 48 9.33 6.62 -0.95
CA ILE A 48 8.22 7.57 -1.14
C ILE A 48 7.86 8.14 0.21
N GLU A 49 7.81 9.44 0.33
CA GLU A 49 7.36 10.10 1.55
C GLU A 49 6.13 10.95 1.26
N ILE A 50 5.03 10.66 1.96
CA ILE A 50 3.79 11.43 1.84
C ILE A 50 3.54 12.03 3.21
N ARG A 51 3.83 13.32 3.33
CA ARG A 51 3.72 14.02 4.61
C ARG A 51 2.30 13.87 5.18
N GLY A 52 2.24 13.51 6.46
CA GLY A 52 0.97 13.31 7.15
C GLY A 52 0.37 11.94 6.97
N PHE A 53 0.81 11.19 5.95
CA PHE A 53 0.29 9.85 5.68
C PHE A 53 1.28 8.76 6.07
N GLY A 54 2.47 8.81 5.52
CA GLY A 54 3.49 7.80 5.83
C GLY A 54 4.54 7.71 4.75
N SER A 55 5.38 6.70 4.88
CA SER A 55 6.46 6.46 3.92
C SER A 55 6.47 5.01 3.47
N PHE A 56 6.85 4.83 2.20
CA PHE A 56 7.03 3.51 1.58
C PHE A 56 8.49 3.35 1.25
N SER A 57 9.03 2.18 1.53
CA SER A 57 10.42 1.86 1.21
C SER A 57 10.53 0.40 0.82
N ILE A 58 11.69 0.03 0.28
CA ILE A 58 11.98 -1.35 -0.06
C ILE A 58 12.88 -1.92 1.02
N THR A 59 12.49 -3.06 1.57
CA THR A 59 13.25 -3.77 2.58
C THR A 59 13.83 -5.03 1.95
N ARG A 60 15.13 -5.24 2.17
CA ARG A 60 15.81 -6.44 1.73
C ARG A 60 15.66 -7.53 2.78
N ARG A 61 15.15 -8.67 2.37
CA ARG A 61 15.16 -9.88 3.21
C ARG A 61 16.29 -10.75 2.73
N PRO A 62 17.33 -10.99 3.56
CA PRO A 62 18.48 -11.77 3.13
C PRO A 62 18.09 -13.23 2.89
N PRO A 63 18.91 -13.97 2.13
CA PRO A 63 18.64 -15.39 1.93
C PRO A 63 18.69 -16.14 3.26
N ARG A 64 17.90 -17.17 3.37
CA ARG A 64 17.83 -17.97 4.59
C ARG A 64 17.57 -19.42 4.25
N VAL A 65 17.77 -20.28 5.25
CA VAL A 65 17.45 -21.70 5.13
C VAL A 65 16.08 -21.93 5.75
N GLY A 66 15.18 -22.48 4.96
CA GLY A 66 13.85 -22.88 5.43
C GLY A 66 13.71 -24.40 5.41
N ARG A 67 12.55 -24.88 5.77
CA ARG A 67 12.22 -26.29 5.72
C ARG A 67 10.95 -26.53 4.94
N ASN A 68 10.98 -27.56 4.11
CA ASN A 68 9.78 -28.01 3.42
C ASN A 68 8.86 -28.68 4.45
N PRO A 69 7.62 -28.20 4.65
CA PRO A 69 6.72 -28.79 5.65
C PRO A 69 6.29 -30.22 5.34
N ARG A 70 6.41 -30.66 4.08
CA ARG A 70 6.04 -32.01 3.70
C ARG A 70 7.14 -33.02 3.97
N SER A 71 8.38 -32.68 3.62
CA SER A 71 9.50 -33.61 3.67
C SER A 71 10.44 -33.34 4.83
N GLY A 72 10.37 -32.17 5.45
CA GLY A 72 11.33 -31.74 6.45
C GLY A 72 12.69 -31.39 5.89
N ALA A 73 12.87 -31.45 4.57
CA ALA A 73 14.14 -31.15 3.92
C ALA A 73 14.46 -29.67 4.02
N GLN A 74 15.74 -29.35 4.11
CA GLN A 74 16.20 -27.96 4.06
C GLN A 74 16.04 -27.39 2.66
N VAL A 75 15.55 -26.16 2.60
CA VAL A 75 15.38 -25.44 1.34
C VAL A 75 16.06 -24.09 1.45
N LEU A 76 16.85 -23.73 0.46
CA LEU A 76 17.44 -22.39 0.41
C LEU A 76 16.39 -21.40 -0.08
N VAL A 77 16.06 -20.43 0.77
CA VAL A 77 15.16 -19.33 0.40
C VAL A 77 16.02 -18.18 -0.09
N PRO A 78 15.88 -17.75 -1.34
CA PRO A 78 16.72 -16.69 -1.89
C PRO A 78 16.39 -15.32 -1.29
N GLU A 79 17.30 -14.38 -1.48
CA GLU A 79 17.10 -13.00 -1.16
C GLU A 79 15.84 -12.45 -1.81
N LYS A 80 15.12 -11.57 -1.11
CA LYS A 80 13.88 -11.01 -1.59
C LYS A 80 13.79 -9.53 -1.23
N LEU A 81 13.32 -8.73 -2.17
CA LEU A 81 13.01 -7.33 -1.92
C LEU A 81 11.49 -7.19 -1.76
N VAL A 82 11.08 -6.57 -0.66
CA VAL A 82 9.65 -6.40 -0.37
C VAL A 82 9.34 -4.95 -0.04
N PRO A 83 8.15 -4.46 -0.43
CA PRO A 83 7.74 -3.13 -0.03
C PRO A 83 7.37 -3.11 1.46
N HIS A 84 7.66 -2.00 2.10
CA HIS A 84 7.36 -1.79 3.50
C HIS A 84 6.71 -0.41 3.66
N PHE A 85 5.61 -0.34 4.38
CA PHE A 85 4.93 0.91 4.68
C PHE A 85 5.06 1.25 6.16
N LYS A 86 5.49 2.47 6.44
CA LYS A 86 5.55 3.00 7.80
C LYS A 86 4.55 4.16 7.89
N PRO A 87 3.51 4.04 8.71
CA PRO A 87 2.53 5.12 8.84
C PRO A 87 3.15 6.36 9.49
N GLY A 88 2.68 7.52 9.06
CA GLY A 88 3.05 8.78 9.68
C GLY A 88 2.23 9.03 10.94
N LYS A 89 2.58 10.10 11.65
CA LYS A 89 1.95 10.41 12.93
C LYS A 89 0.44 10.61 12.80
N ALA A 90 0.01 11.40 11.83
CA ALA A 90 -1.41 11.70 11.66
C ALA A 90 -2.22 10.44 11.37
N LEU A 91 -1.70 9.56 10.51
CA LEU A 91 -2.39 8.31 10.19
C LEU A 91 -2.44 7.38 11.40
N ARG A 92 -1.34 7.25 12.14
CA ARG A 92 -1.33 6.42 13.35
C ARG A 92 -2.35 6.88 14.36
N GLU A 93 -2.43 8.19 14.57
CA GLU A 93 -3.39 8.76 15.52
C GLU A 93 -4.83 8.54 15.05
N ALA A 94 -5.09 8.69 13.75
CA ALA A 94 -6.42 8.48 13.20
C ALA A 94 -6.88 7.03 13.39
N VAL A 95 -5.99 6.08 13.17
CA VAL A 95 -6.31 4.65 13.30
C VAL A 95 -6.50 4.27 14.77
N ASP A 96 -5.74 4.86 15.67
CA ASP A 96 -5.78 4.55 17.09
C ASP A 96 -6.92 5.27 17.82
N HIS A 97 -7.75 5.98 17.10
CA HIS A 97 -8.86 6.73 17.66
C HIS A 97 -10.18 6.05 17.30
N PRO A 98 -10.68 5.15 18.15
CA PRO A 98 -11.85 4.33 17.80
C PRO A 98 -13.14 5.13 17.60
N GLU A 99 -13.17 6.38 18.07
CA GLU A 99 -14.32 7.26 17.97
C GLU A 99 -14.21 8.24 16.81
N ALA A 100 -13.13 8.14 16.02
CA ALA A 100 -12.98 9.02 14.88
C ALA A 100 -14.14 8.77 13.90
N PRO A 101 -14.77 9.83 13.41
CA PRO A 101 -15.86 9.65 12.46
C PRO A 101 -15.32 9.01 11.16
N ALA A 102 -16.13 8.12 10.58
CA ALA A 102 -15.81 7.57 9.28
C ALA A 102 -15.83 8.70 8.26
N ALA A 103 -14.75 8.81 7.52
CA ALA A 103 -14.63 9.84 6.49
C ALA A 103 -15.53 9.55 5.30
#